data_f6eb163b693766bf3508fd1dcceb0edb
#
_entry.id   f6eb163b693766bf3508fd1dcceb0edb
#
_cell.length_a   1.000
_cell.length_b   1.000
_cell.length_c   1.000
_cell.angle_alpha   90.00
_cell.angle_beta   90.00
_cell.angle_gamma   90.00
#
_symmetry.space_group_name_H-M   'P 1'
#
loop_
_entity.id
_entity.type
_entity.pdbx_description
1 polymer ?
#
loop_
_entity_poly.entity_id
_entity_poly.type
_entity_poly.pdbx_seq_one_letter_code
_entity_poly.pdbx_strand_id
1 'polypeptide(L)'
;MPNYYASTEQKIAPRRSVALFALLAIVMVWLSYVVIVLLAAAFVYLPYLAFTNMEHPPAQLGLLVLGGIVVGATLLWSLIPRREPFEVPGLLLDAAAHPRLFAELNAIAAALNEPLPREVYLTGQVNAFVADRGGVLGFGSRRIMAIGLPLLSTLTVSEMRAVLAHEFAHYYSGDTKMGPWVYKTQSAMIRAFQNIGSLRELGRIAALQFVNLVATFILKWYFIFFLRVTNFVSRRKEYRADELACLVAGAEPMVQGLRKIHGASMAWAPYWNSEVVPVLDLGCKPAIADGFSRFLSAPQIEVQVTQGIEREIAEGKTEPFDTHPPLRDRIAAIEKLDAKPGEQDQEKAISLLEQPEVTELQFLELLNPKLAKNSLRQVGWNEIGKTVTIPSWKAAVGEYAPMMVGITARALPEVVKNLPQMGSKVRDPRGMLLTPQQRAERAGQLLGMALGLALLERGWELEAQPGTFYLHRGADRINTSEMVQELAAGKISAEDWAKRCSELGITDVSLELPTETAATGS
;
A
#
# COMPACT_ATOMS: atom_id res chain seq x y z
N MET A 1 26.95 26.59 -5.18
CA MET A 1 25.69 26.18 -5.80
C MET A 1 25.14 27.36 -6.58
N PRO A 2 24.88 27.26 -7.89
CA PRO A 2 24.31 28.34 -8.65
C PRO A 2 22.89 28.62 -8.18
N ASN A 3 22.52 29.87 -8.10
CA ASN A 3 21.24 30.42 -7.66
C ASN A 3 20.11 30.07 -8.66
N TYR A 4 19.79 28.77 -8.79
CA TYR A 4 18.76 28.25 -9.71
C TYR A 4 17.32 28.64 -9.28
N TYR A 5 17.15 29.00 -8.01
CA TYR A 5 15.86 29.26 -7.38
C TYR A 5 15.35 30.71 -7.53
N ALA A 6 16.19 31.68 -7.93
CA ALA A 6 15.80 33.09 -8.02
C ALA A 6 14.76 33.40 -9.12
N SER A 7 14.55 32.49 -10.10
CA SER A 7 13.56 32.71 -11.17
C SER A 7 12.16 32.14 -10.87
N THR A 8 11.98 31.44 -9.72
CA THR A 8 10.76 30.72 -9.36
C THR A 8 9.74 31.63 -8.69
N GLU A 9 10.16 32.67 -7.98
CA GLU A 9 9.26 33.55 -7.22
C GLU A 9 8.16 34.23 -8.06
N GLN A 10 8.41 34.58 -9.31
CA GLN A 10 7.41 35.23 -10.18
C GLN A 10 6.34 34.29 -10.73
N LYS A 11 6.58 32.96 -10.74
CA LYS A 11 5.63 31.94 -11.26
C LYS A 11 4.72 31.34 -10.20
N ILE A 12 4.99 31.62 -8.93
CA ILE A 12 4.35 30.96 -7.78
C ILE A 12 3.08 31.70 -7.29
N ALA A 13 2.60 32.72 -7.96
CA ALA A 13 1.40 33.47 -7.53
C ALA A 13 0.17 32.55 -7.40
N PRO A 14 -0.61 32.65 -6.29
CA PRO A 14 -1.81 31.84 -6.11
C PRO A 14 -2.83 32.14 -7.21
N ARG A 15 -3.26 31.09 -7.94
CA ARG A 15 -4.31 31.26 -8.94
C ARG A 15 -5.64 31.52 -8.22
N ARG A 16 -6.42 32.51 -8.67
CA ARG A 16 -7.76 32.85 -8.14
C ARG A 16 -8.69 31.65 -8.03
N SER A 17 -8.52 30.64 -8.89
CA SER A 17 -9.26 29.39 -8.85
C SER A 17 -9.05 28.58 -7.56
N VAL A 18 -7.85 28.57 -6.99
CA VAL A 18 -7.55 27.81 -5.75
C VAL A 18 -8.28 28.41 -4.56
N ALA A 19 -8.34 29.75 -4.45
CA ALA A 19 -9.08 30.42 -3.39
C ALA A 19 -10.60 30.14 -3.46
N LEU A 20 -11.17 30.07 -4.68
CA LEU A 20 -12.58 29.71 -4.88
C LEU A 20 -12.87 28.27 -4.44
N PHE A 21 -11.98 27.32 -4.77
CA PHE A 21 -12.15 25.93 -4.34
C PHE A 21 -11.97 25.75 -2.83
N ALA A 22 -11.06 26.50 -2.21
CA ALA A 22 -10.93 26.53 -0.76
C ALA A 22 -12.21 27.04 -0.10
N LEU A 23 -12.80 28.13 -0.63
CA LEU A 23 -14.08 28.66 -0.15
C LEU A 23 -15.20 27.62 -0.30
N LEU A 24 -15.27 26.93 -1.44
CA LEU A 24 -16.25 25.86 -1.66
C LEU A 24 -16.12 24.74 -0.63
N ALA A 25 -14.90 24.32 -0.32
CA ALA A 25 -14.67 23.31 0.72
C ALA A 25 -15.11 23.81 2.11
N ILE A 26 -14.86 25.08 2.47
CA ILE A 26 -15.35 25.68 3.71
C ILE A 26 -16.88 25.64 3.77
N VAL A 27 -17.52 26.08 2.70
CA VAL A 27 -19.00 26.08 2.62
C VAL A 27 -19.55 24.67 2.79
N MET A 28 -18.92 23.67 2.15
CA MET A 28 -19.33 22.27 2.29
C MET A 28 -19.17 21.74 3.72
N VAL A 29 -18.09 22.09 4.40
CA VAL A 29 -17.87 21.72 5.81
C VAL A 29 -18.99 22.32 6.67
N TRP A 30 -19.26 23.61 6.59
CA TRP A 30 -20.34 24.27 7.35
C TRP A 30 -21.72 23.71 7.01
N LEU A 31 -21.99 23.49 5.74
CA LEU A 31 -23.25 22.87 5.29
C LEU A 31 -23.42 21.47 5.91
N SER A 32 -22.37 20.71 6.08
CA SER A 32 -22.41 19.39 6.73
C SER A 32 -22.91 19.46 8.17
N TYR A 33 -22.39 20.41 8.95
CA TYR A 33 -22.85 20.61 10.32
C TYR A 33 -24.32 21.04 10.35
N VAL A 34 -24.71 21.99 9.49
CA VAL A 34 -26.10 22.46 9.38
C VAL A 34 -27.04 21.31 9.01
N VAL A 35 -26.70 20.51 8.02
CA VAL A 35 -27.51 19.37 7.58
C VAL A 35 -27.70 18.35 8.70
N ILE A 36 -26.62 17.99 9.41
CA ILE A 36 -26.73 17.03 10.53
C ILE A 36 -27.61 17.57 11.65
N VAL A 37 -27.48 18.85 12.00
CA VAL A 37 -28.33 19.49 13.02
C VAL A 37 -29.78 19.55 12.59
N LEU A 38 -30.05 19.93 11.33
CA LEU A 38 -31.42 19.95 10.79
C LEU A 38 -32.05 18.56 10.73
N LEU A 39 -31.28 17.55 10.35
CA LEU A 39 -31.72 16.16 10.38
C LEU A 39 -32.05 15.72 11.81
N ALA A 40 -31.15 15.98 12.76
CA ALA A 40 -31.42 15.68 14.17
C ALA A 40 -32.69 16.35 14.69
N ALA A 41 -32.87 17.64 14.37
CA ALA A 41 -34.10 18.37 14.73
C ALA A 41 -35.34 17.79 14.05
N ALA A 42 -35.26 17.46 12.76
CA ALA A 42 -36.38 16.87 12.02
C ALA A 42 -36.80 15.50 12.57
N PHE A 43 -35.85 14.64 12.93
CA PHE A 43 -36.12 13.33 13.53
C PHE A 43 -36.81 13.44 14.91
N VAL A 44 -36.54 14.49 15.65
CA VAL A 44 -37.23 14.75 16.94
C VAL A 44 -38.57 15.45 16.72
N TYR A 45 -38.59 16.53 15.94
CA TYR A 45 -39.70 17.43 15.85
C TYR A 45 -40.88 16.88 15.04
N LEU A 46 -40.64 16.25 13.90
CA LEU A 46 -41.71 15.76 13.03
C LEU A 46 -42.59 14.68 13.70
N PRO A 47 -42.01 13.60 14.32
CA PRO A 47 -42.82 12.64 15.06
C PRO A 47 -43.53 13.27 16.28
N TYR A 48 -42.89 14.22 16.98
CA TYR A 48 -43.48 14.93 18.09
C TYR A 48 -44.71 15.76 17.64
N LEU A 49 -44.58 16.51 16.56
CA LEU A 49 -45.68 17.28 15.99
C LEU A 49 -46.85 16.39 15.57
N ALA A 50 -46.55 15.25 14.93
CA ALA A 50 -47.57 14.27 14.56
C ALA A 50 -48.28 13.69 15.81
N PHE A 51 -47.54 13.42 16.88
CA PHE A 51 -48.08 12.90 18.13
C PHE A 51 -48.99 13.89 18.84
N THR A 52 -48.63 15.18 18.89
CA THR A 52 -49.37 16.22 19.62
C THR A 52 -50.60 16.71 18.88
N ASN A 53 -50.68 16.57 17.55
CA ASN A 53 -51.82 17.01 16.75
C ASN A 53 -52.93 15.93 16.58
N MET A 54 -52.77 14.76 17.19
CA MET A 54 -53.78 13.68 17.16
C MET A 54 -54.47 13.56 18.52
N GLU A 55 -55.82 13.50 18.54
CA GLU A 55 -56.60 13.31 19.76
C GLU A 55 -56.35 11.94 20.42
N HIS A 56 -56.11 10.91 19.60
CA HIS A 56 -55.78 9.55 20.04
C HIS A 56 -54.58 9.00 19.29
N PRO A 57 -53.34 9.41 19.66
CA PRO A 57 -52.16 8.97 18.95
C PRO A 57 -51.92 7.47 19.18
N PRO A 58 -51.66 6.69 18.12
CA PRO A 58 -51.35 5.27 18.27
C PRO A 58 -49.99 5.08 18.96
N ALA A 59 -49.85 4.00 19.74
CA ALA A 59 -48.63 3.70 20.50
C ALA A 59 -47.35 3.66 19.61
N GLN A 60 -47.49 3.25 18.34
CA GLN A 60 -46.41 3.27 17.36
C GLN A 60 -45.83 4.68 17.13
N LEU A 61 -46.67 5.72 17.23
CA LEU A 61 -46.20 7.09 17.05
C LEU A 61 -45.33 7.55 18.24
N GLY A 62 -45.70 7.13 19.47
CA GLY A 62 -44.82 7.33 20.64
C GLY A 62 -43.44 6.66 20.52
N LEU A 63 -43.41 5.46 19.94
CA LEU A 63 -42.13 4.78 19.62
C LEU A 63 -41.33 5.48 18.53
N LEU A 64 -42.01 6.12 17.55
CA LEU A 64 -41.34 6.94 16.54
C LEU A 64 -40.72 8.20 17.15
N VAL A 65 -41.41 8.86 18.10
CA VAL A 65 -40.86 10.02 18.84
C VAL A 65 -39.61 9.59 19.61
N LEU A 66 -39.69 8.48 20.37
CA LEU A 66 -38.53 7.95 21.11
C LEU A 66 -37.37 7.60 20.19
N GLY A 67 -37.65 6.93 19.07
CA GLY A 67 -36.65 6.58 18.05
C GLY A 67 -36.00 7.82 17.43
N GLY A 68 -36.80 8.84 17.13
CA GLY A 68 -36.32 10.13 16.64
C GLY A 68 -35.38 10.82 17.63
N ILE A 69 -35.71 10.80 18.92
CA ILE A 69 -34.86 11.35 19.98
C ILE A 69 -33.52 10.61 20.04
N VAL A 70 -33.52 9.25 20.01
CA VAL A 70 -32.31 8.45 20.04
C VAL A 70 -31.43 8.73 18.81
N VAL A 71 -32.00 8.72 17.60
CA VAL A 71 -31.27 9.01 16.37
C VAL A 71 -30.77 10.45 16.34
N GLY A 72 -31.58 11.42 16.73
CA GLY A 72 -31.20 12.85 16.81
C GLY A 72 -30.04 13.07 17.79
N ALA A 73 -30.12 12.50 18.99
CA ALA A 73 -29.05 12.56 19.98
C ALA A 73 -27.77 11.90 19.46
N THR A 74 -27.88 10.77 18.78
CA THR A 74 -26.75 10.04 18.17
C THR A 74 -26.07 10.86 17.07
N LEU A 75 -26.83 11.54 16.23
CA LEU A 75 -26.32 12.44 15.21
C LEU A 75 -25.56 13.61 15.83
N LEU A 76 -26.13 14.28 16.84
CA LEU A 76 -25.48 15.40 17.53
C LEU A 76 -24.22 14.94 18.28
N TRP A 77 -24.25 13.78 18.93
CA TRP A 77 -23.09 13.16 19.57
C TRP A 77 -21.94 12.89 18.60
N SER A 78 -22.26 12.55 17.35
CA SER A 78 -21.28 12.29 16.31
C SER A 78 -20.50 13.54 15.86
N LEU A 79 -21.09 14.74 16.07
CA LEU A 79 -20.45 16.02 15.76
C LEU A 79 -19.39 16.42 16.79
N ILE A 80 -19.41 15.85 17.99
CA ILE A 80 -18.46 16.21 19.04
C ILE A 80 -17.05 15.77 18.60
N PRO A 81 -16.11 16.72 18.46
CA PRO A 81 -14.75 16.41 18.08
C PRO A 81 -14.09 15.52 19.15
N ARG A 82 -13.62 14.36 18.75
CA ARG A 82 -12.84 13.50 19.63
C ARG A 82 -11.37 13.87 19.52
N ARG A 83 -10.65 13.80 20.63
CA ARG A 83 -9.20 13.86 20.63
C ARG A 83 -8.72 12.48 20.12
N GLU A 84 -8.20 12.45 18.92
CA GLU A 84 -7.49 11.29 18.41
C GLU A 84 -6.06 11.37 18.96
N PRO A 85 -5.60 10.35 19.71
CA PRO A 85 -4.21 10.30 20.13
C PRO A 85 -3.34 10.30 18.88
N PHE A 86 -2.26 11.07 18.91
CA PHE A 86 -1.29 11.04 17.82
C PHE A 86 -0.53 9.71 17.87
N GLU A 87 -0.74 8.89 16.89
CA GLU A 87 0.10 7.72 16.64
C GLU A 87 1.33 8.16 15.86
N VAL A 88 2.51 7.84 16.38
CA VAL A 88 3.79 8.14 15.73
C VAL A 88 3.85 7.35 14.42
N PRO A 89 4.00 8.01 13.25
CA PRO A 89 3.85 7.31 11.97
C PRO A 89 5.01 6.35 11.66
N GLY A 90 6.14 6.47 12.36
CA GLY A 90 7.32 5.65 12.09
C GLY A 90 8.55 6.05 12.92
N LEU A 91 9.73 5.71 12.44
CA LEU A 91 11.01 6.03 13.05
C LEU A 91 11.33 7.52 12.83
N LEU A 92 11.57 8.26 13.92
CA LEU A 92 12.01 9.66 13.83
C LEU A 92 13.45 9.71 13.30
N LEU A 93 13.66 10.49 12.23
CA LEU A 93 14.98 10.72 11.64
C LEU A 93 15.61 11.98 12.23
N ASP A 94 16.87 11.85 12.65
CA ASP A 94 17.65 12.96 13.17
C ASP A 94 18.38 13.67 12.03
N ALA A 95 18.31 15.00 12.01
CA ALA A 95 18.97 15.84 11.02
C ALA A 95 20.51 15.72 11.06
N ALA A 96 21.08 15.53 12.25
CA ALA A 96 22.52 15.35 12.39
C ALA A 96 22.99 13.97 11.89
N ALA A 97 22.13 12.96 11.98
CA ALA A 97 22.44 11.61 11.49
C ALA A 97 22.22 11.46 9.96
N HIS A 98 21.40 12.31 9.34
CA HIS A 98 21.05 12.23 7.91
C HIS A 98 21.19 13.59 7.20
N PRO A 99 22.38 14.22 7.20
CA PRO A 99 22.56 15.57 6.69
C PRO A 99 22.22 15.71 5.20
N ARG A 100 22.43 14.69 4.35
CA ARG A 100 22.08 14.72 2.93
C ARG A 100 20.57 14.84 2.73
N LEU A 101 19.77 14.03 3.44
CA LEU A 101 18.31 14.08 3.38
C LEU A 101 17.79 15.46 3.80
N PHE A 102 18.30 15.99 4.92
CA PHE A 102 17.85 17.29 5.42
C PHE A 102 18.36 18.46 4.57
N ALA A 103 19.47 18.31 3.84
CA ALA A 103 19.90 19.28 2.84
C ALA A 103 18.93 19.35 1.66
N GLU A 104 18.46 18.21 1.15
CA GLU A 104 17.42 18.15 0.11
C GLU A 104 16.10 18.78 0.58
N LEU A 105 15.65 18.44 1.79
CA LEU A 105 14.44 19.03 2.37
C LEU A 105 14.56 20.55 2.52
N ASN A 106 15.73 21.05 2.95
CA ASN A 106 16.02 22.48 3.05
C ASN A 106 15.97 23.17 1.67
N ALA A 107 16.55 22.55 0.65
CA ALA A 107 16.56 23.09 -0.71
C ALA A 107 15.14 23.21 -1.27
N ILE A 108 14.30 22.17 -1.09
CA ILE A 108 12.89 22.15 -1.51
C ILE A 108 12.09 23.21 -0.75
N ALA A 109 12.23 23.27 0.58
CA ALA A 109 11.55 24.24 1.43
C ALA A 109 11.87 25.68 1.03
N ALA A 110 13.15 25.97 0.77
CA ALA A 110 13.60 27.28 0.28
C ALA A 110 13.02 27.60 -1.11
N ALA A 111 12.99 26.62 -2.03
CA ALA A 111 12.46 26.82 -3.39
C ALA A 111 10.96 27.15 -3.40
N LEU A 112 10.21 26.61 -2.45
CA LEU A 112 8.76 26.83 -2.29
C LEU A 112 8.42 27.91 -1.26
N ASN A 113 9.43 28.52 -0.62
CA ASN A 113 9.27 29.50 0.46
C ASN A 113 8.39 28.97 1.61
N GLU A 114 8.59 27.69 1.97
CA GLU A 114 7.87 27.00 3.04
C GLU A 114 8.82 26.63 4.18
N PRO A 115 8.35 26.67 5.45
CA PRO A 115 9.17 26.22 6.57
C PRO A 115 9.36 24.71 6.55
N LEU A 116 10.53 24.24 7.00
CA LEU A 116 10.81 22.84 7.20
C LEU A 116 9.83 22.16 8.19
N PRO A 117 9.51 20.88 7.97
CA PRO A 117 8.89 20.06 9.00
C PRO A 117 9.75 20.01 10.25
N ARG A 118 9.14 20.07 11.43
CA ARG A 118 9.85 19.95 12.70
C ARG A 118 10.31 18.53 13.00
N GLU A 119 9.58 17.56 12.49
CA GLU A 119 9.83 16.14 12.68
C GLU A 119 9.71 15.43 11.33
N VAL A 120 10.68 14.59 11.00
CA VAL A 120 10.69 13.77 9.79
C VAL A 120 10.74 12.31 10.20
N TYR A 121 9.82 11.49 9.68
CA TYR A 121 9.68 10.09 10.05
C TYR A 121 9.91 9.16 8.86
N LEU A 122 10.58 8.04 9.10
CA LEU A 122 10.66 6.92 8.17
C LEU A 122 9.51 5.96 8.43
N THR A 123 8.78 5.57 7.37
CA THR A 123 7.63 4.65 7.46
C THR A 123 7.79 3.45 6.53
N GLY A 124 6.98 2.39 6.76
CA GLY A 124 6.93 1.22 5.86
C GLY A 124 5.90 1.34 4.74
N GLN A 125 5.27 2.48 4.57
CA GLN A 125 4.25 2.68 3.54
C GLN A 125 4.88 3.16 2.23
N VAL A 126 4.32 2.77 1.09
CA VAL A 126 4.69 3.31 -0.23
C VAL A 126 4.03 4.67 -0.40
N ASN A 127 4.43 5.61 0.45
CA ASN A 127 3.87 6.96 0.46
C ASN A 127 4.85 7.94 1.09
N ALA A 128 4.72 9.22 0.72
CA ALA A 128 5.22 10.34 1.50
C ALA A 128 4.03 11.23 1.84
N PHE A 129 4.05 11.88 2.97
CA PHE A 129 3.01 12.84 3.32
C PHE A 129 3.52 13.87 4.32
N VAL A 130 2.87 15.00 4.30
CA VAL A 130 3.08 16.05 5.31
C VAL A 130 1.76 16.29 6.04
N ALA A 131 1.83 16.43 7.37
CA ALA A 131 0.67 16.64 8.21
C ALA A 131 0.96 17.64 9.33
N ASP A 132 -0.09 18.25 9.87
CA ASP A 132 0.00 19.08 11.06
C ASP A 132 -0.40 18.27 12.30
N ARG A 133 0.49 18.24 13.30
CA ARG A 133 0.30 17.53 14.58
C ARG A 133 -0.06 18.50 15.68
N GLY A 134 -1.09 18.16 16.47
CA GLY A 134 -1.50 18.94 17.66
C GLY A 134 -2.20 20.24 17.29
N GLY A 135 -2.24 21.16 18.26
CA GLY A 135 -2.93 22.43 18.11
C GLY A 135 -4.45 22.36 18.29
N VAL A 136 -5.04 23.50 18.52
CA VAL A 136 -6.50 23.67 18.53
C VAL A 136 -6.87 24.49 17.30
N LEU A 137 -7.68 23.93 16.40
CA LEU A 137 -8.11 24.59 15.16
C LEU A 137 -6.95 25.06 14.25
N GLY A 138 -5.81 24.37 14.29
CA GLY A 138 -4.62 24.71 13.51
C GLY A 138 -3.66 25.69 14.19
N PHE A 139 -4.00 26.25 15.36
CA PHE A 139 -3.11 27.10 16.13
C PHE A 139 -2.19 26.24 17.03
N GLY A 140 -0.87 26.47 16.92
CA GLY A 140 0.13 25.74 17.71
C GLY A 140 0.41 24.31 17.19
N SER A 141 -0.04 23.97 16.00
CA SER A 141 0.30 22.71 15.35
C SER A 141 1.80 22.66 14.97
N ARG A 142 2.35 21.44 14.99
CA ARG A 142 3.70 21.16 14.52
C ARG A 142 3.60 20.42 13.19
N ARG A 143 4.33 20.92 12.20
CA ARG A 143 4.42 20.27 10.90
C ARG A 143 5.32 19.04 11.02
N ILE A 144 4.84 17.90 10.56
CA ILE A 144 5.57 16.66 10.46
C ILE A 144 5.59 16.16 9.02
N MET A 145 6.61 15.42 8.64
CA MET A 145 6.72 14.74 7.36
C MET A 145 6.96 13.26 7.60
N ALA A 146 6.38 12.41 6.78
CA ALA A 146 6.67 10.99 6.75
C ALA A 146 7.14 10.59 5.35
N ILE A 147 8.17 9.77 5.29
CA ILE A 147 8.80 9.29 4.06
C ILE A 147 8.86 7.78 4.11
N GLY A 148 8.34 7.12 3.08
CA GLY A 148 8.33 5.67 2.98
C GLY A 148 9.70 5.08 2.63
N LEU A 149 10.16 4.09 3.37
CA LEU A 149 11.33 3.29 3.02
C LEU A 149 11.23 2.72 1.59
N PRO A 150 10.06 2.22 1.14
CA PRO A 150 9.91 1.75 -0.23
C PRO A 150 10.18 2.83 -1.28
N LEU A 151 9.83 4.09 -1.01
CA LEU A 151 10.12 5.19 -1.93
C LEU A 151 11.61 5.48 -2.03
N LEU A 152 12.30 5.53 -0.89
CA LEU A 152 13.76 5.69 -0.84
C LEU A 152 14.48 4.56 -1.58
N SER A 153 13.92 3.35 -1.56
CA SER A 153 14.49 2.17 -2.23
C SER A 153 14.32 2.20 -3.75
N THR A 154 13.23 2.83 -4.23
CA THR A 154 12.79 2.71 -5.63
C THR A 154 13.16 3.94 -6.46
N LEU A 155 13.03 5.12 -5.87
CA LEU A 155 13.23 6.39 -6.56
C LEU A 155 14.72 6.76 -6.66
N THR A 156 15.05 7.58 -7.67
CA THR A 156 16.29 8.34 -7.71
C THR A 156 16.17 9.59 -6.83
N VAL A 157 17.29 10.24 -6.52
CA VAL A 157 17.29 11.50 -5.75
C VAL A 157 16.45 12.56 -6.46
N SER A 158 16.54 12.69 -7.80
CA SER A 158 15.71 13.64 -8.56
C SER A 158 14.23 13.33 -8.50
N GLU A 159 13.84 12.05 -8.61
CA GLU A 159 12.44 11.61 -8.50
C GLU A 159 11.92 11.82 -7.07
N MET A 160 12.74 11.52 -6.06
CA MET A 160 12.40 11.77 -4.66
C MET A 160 12.23 13.26 -4.37
N ARG A 161 13.10 14.11 -4.95
CA ARG A 161 12.97 15.57 -4.89
C ARG A 161 11.64 16.03 -5.46
N ALA A 162 11.20 15.45 -6.59
CA ALA A 162 9.91 15.78 -7.20
C ALA A 162 8.73 15.40 -6.28
N VAL A 163 8.78 14.21 -5.69
CA VAL A 163 7.74 13.73 -4.74
C VAL A 163 7.70 14.58 -3.48
N LEU A 164 8.85 14.87 -2.89
CA LEU A 164 8.92 15.73 -1.71
C LEU A 164 8.46 17.16 -2.01
N ALA A 165 8.81 17.72 -3.19
CA ALA A 165 8.34 19.02 -3.61
C ALA A 165 6.81 19.04 -3.81
N HIS A 166 6.22 17.94 -4.31
CA HIS A 166 4.78 17.78 -4.39
C HIS A 166 4.13 17.83 -3.00
N GLU A 167 4.70 17.14 -2.01
CA GLU A 167 4.20 17.17 -0.64
C GLU A 167 4.32 18.56 0.01
N PHE A 168 5.43 19.25 -0.23
CA PHE A 168 5.58 20.64 0.22
C PHE A 168 4.61 21.59 -0.47
N ALA A 169 4.26 21.34 -1.74
CA ALA A 169 3.33 22.17 -2.49
C ALA A 169 1.91 22.16 -1.93
N HIS A 170 1.49 21.10 -1.24
CA HIS A 170 0.23 21.06 -0.51
C HIS A 170 0.17 22.11 0.62
N TYR A 171 1.32 22.47 1.21
CA TYR A 171 1.37 23.56 2.19
C TYR A 171 1.30 24.92 1.56
N TYR A 172 2.04 25.13 0.47
CA TYR A 172 2.06 26.39 -0.26
C TYR A 172 0.66 26.84 -0.70
N SER A 173 -0.19 25.90 -1.09
CA SER A 173 -1.57 26.15 -1.48
C SER A 173 -2.50 26.52 -0.31
N GLY A 174 -2.01 26.57 0.94
CA GLY A 174 -2.82 26.80 2.14
C GLY A 174 -3.74 25.62 2.50
N ASP A 175 -3.49 24.45 1.92
CA ASP A 175 -4.31 23.24 2.04
C ASP A 175 -4.32 22.68 3.45
N THR A 176 -3.24 22.88 4.18
CA THR A 176 -3.08 22.41 5.56
C THR A 176 -4.06 23.05 6.54
N LYS A 177 -4.50 24.29 6.29
CA LYS A 177 -5.51 24.95 7.14
C LYS A 177 -6.92 24.34 6.96
N MET A 178 -7.21 23.82 5.78
CA MET A 178 -8.52 23.27 5.41
C MET A 178 -8.59 21.75 5.52
N GLY A 179 -7.50 21.05 5.25
CA GLY A 179 -7.42 19.60 5.31
C GLY A 179 -7.94 19.02 6.63
N PRO A 180 -7.50 19.53 7.79
CA PRO A 180 -7.97 19.06 9.08
C PRO A 180 -9.50 19.21 9.28
N TRP A 181 -10.11 20.26 8.73
CA TRP A 181 -11.55 20.47 8.84
C TRP A 181 -12.35 19.51 7.96
N VAL A 182 -11.90 19.31 6.71
CA VAL A 182 -12.51 18.32 5.81
C VAL A 182 -12.38 16.92 6.42
N TYR A 183 -11.19 16.54 6.90
CA TYR A 183 -10.95 15.26 7.58
C TYR A 183 -11.83 15.07 8.82
N LYS A 184 -11.91 16.07 9.72
CA LYS A 184 -12.77 16.01 10.90
C LYS A 184 -14.25 15.87 10.54
N THR A 185 -14.69 16.54 9.48
CA THR A 185 -16.06 16.42 8.98
C THR A 185 -16.33 15.02 8.40
N GLN A 186 -15.40 14.47 7.60
CA GLN A 186 -15.50 13.09 7.13
C GLN A 186 -15.56 12.10 8.29
N SER A 187 -14.66 12.24 9.27
CA SER A 187 -14.64 11.41 10.47
C SER A 187 -15.94 11.53 11.29
N ALA A 188 -16.51 12.73 11.41
CA ALA A 188 -17.81 12.92 12.08
C ALA A 188 -18.94 12.20 11.33
N MET A 189 -18.98 12.26 10.00
CA MET A 189 -19.94 11.54 9.18
C MET A 189 -19.79 10.03 9.27
N ILE A 190 -18.56 9.52 9.21
CA ILE A 190 -18.26 8.09 9.38
C ILE A 190 -18.74 7.61 10.75
N ARG A 191 -18.46 8.38 11.81
CA ARG A 191 -18.97 8.08 13.16
C ARG A 191 -20.50 8.08 13.21
N ALA A 192 -21.15 9.04 12.53
CA ALA A 192 -22.62 9.08 12.46
C ALA A 192 -23.17 7.80 11.82
N PHE A 193 -22.56 7.31 10.72
CA PHE A 193 -22.91 6.03 10.10
C PHE A 193 -22.71 4.84 11.03
N GLN A 194 -21.55 4.76 11.69
CA GLN A 194 -21.24 3.68 12.62
C GLN A 194 -22.20 3.65 13.79
N ASN A 195 -22.47 4.80 14.39
CA ASN A 195 -23.36 4.95 15.54
C ASN A 195 -24.82 4.64 15.17
N ILE A 196 -25.29 5.07 14.00
CA ILE A 196 -26.63 4.73 13.49
C ILE A 196 -26.69 3.24 13.13
N GLY A 197 -25.61 2.68 12.56
CA GLY A 197 -25.51 1.25 12.25
C GLY A 197 -25.63 0.37 13.48
N SER A 198 -25.00 0.74 14.61
CA SER A 198 -25.07 -0.01 15.87
C SER A 198 -26.47 0.01 16.49
N LEU A 199 -27.30 1.02 16.22
CA LEU A 199 -28.70 1.06 16.66
C LEU A 199 -29.58 -0.01 15.98
N ARG A 200 -29.14 -0.57 14.84
CA ARG A 200 -29.82 -1.71 14.19
C ARG A 200 -29.85 -2.97 15.05
N GLU A 201 -28.82 -3.17 15.85
CA GLU A 201 -28.68 -4.34 16.72
C GLU A 201 -29.58 -4.23 17.96
N LEU A 202 -29.93 -3.00 18.38
CA LEU A 202 -30.74 -2.74 19.57
C LEU A 202 -32.26 -2.85 19.36
N GLY A 203 -32.76 -2.96 18.11
CA GLY A 203 -34.19 -2.79 17.85
C GLY A 203 -34.84 -3.88 17.00
N ARG A 204 -35.61 -4.76 17.63
CA ARG A 204 -36.67 -5.56 16.95
C ARG A 204 -37.95 -4.74 16.68
N ILE A 205 -37.95 -3.42 16.97
CA ILE A 205 -39.10 -2.56 16.85
C ILE A 205 -39.12 -1.95 15.45
N ALA A 206 -40.12 -2.29 14.64
CA ALA A 206 -40.23 -1.86 13.24
C ALA A 206 -40.16 -0.33 13.05
N ALA A 207 -40.77 0.44 13.98
CA ALA A 207 -40.71 1.89 13.96
C ALA A 207 -39.30 2.46 14.09
N LEU A 208 -38.48 1.89 14.98
CA LEU A 208 -37.04 2.27 15.14
C LEU A 208 -36.22 1.91 13.92
N GLN A 209 -36.49 0.73 13.31
CA GLN A 209 -35.83 0.32 12.08
C GLN A 209 -36.15 1.25 10.92
N PHE A 210 -37.39 1.71 10.80
CA PHE A 210 -37.79 2.66 9.76
C PHE A 210 -37.08 4.01 9.92
N VAL A 211 -37.07 4.58 11.13
CA VAL A 211 -36.35 5.84 11.42
C VAL A 211 -34.86 5.73 11.08
N ASN A 212 -34.25 4.62 11.51
CA ASN A 212 -32.85 4.34 11.21
C ASN A 212 -32.58 4.19 9.70
N LEU A 213 -33.46 3.50 8.97
CA LEU A 213 -33.37 3.36 7.51
C LEU A 213 -33.40 4.73 6.81
N VAL A 214 -34.35 5.58 7.16
CA VAL A 214 -34.49 6.92 6.57
C VAL A 214 -33.29 7.80 6.91
N ALA A 215 -32.82 7.78 8.17
CA ALA A 215 -31.65 8.54 8.59
C ALA A 215 -30.40 8.09 7.82
N THR A 216 -30.17 6.78 7.72
CA THR A 216 -29.05 6.20 6.99
C THR A 216 -29.11 6.57 5.50
N PHE A 217 -30.28 6.52 4.89
CA PHE A 217 -30.47 6.85 3.48
C PHE A 217 -30.12 8.32 3.19
N ILE A 218 -30.68 9.27 3.96
CA ILE A 218 -30.42 10.70 3.77
C ILE A 218 -28.93 11.02 4.02
N LEU A 219 -28.37 10.49 5.12
CA LEU A 219 -26.98 10.72 5.47
C LEU A 219 -26.03 10.15 4.41
N LYS A 220 -26.33 8.95 3.85
CA LYS A 220 -25.56 8.32 2.78
C LYS A 220 -25.48 9.22 1.54
N TRP A 221 -26.63 9.69 1.06
CA TRP A 221 -26.64 10.50 -0.16
C TRP A 221 -25.97 11.86 0.05
N TYR A 222 -26.16 12.46 1.23
CA TYR A 222 -25.45 13.68 1.57
C TYR A 222 -23.93 13.45 1.66
N PHE A 223 -23.49 12.35 2.27
CA PHE A 223 -22.07 12.00 2.36
C PHE A 223 -21.44 11.76 0.99
N ILE A 224 -22.13 11.06 0.09
CA ILE A 224 -21.69 10.89 -1.30
C ILE A 224 -21.54 12.25 -2.00
N PHE A 225 -22.51 13.15 -1.81
CA PHE A 225 -22.43 14.50 -2.38
C PHE A 225 -21.25 15.29 -1.80
N PHE A 226 -21.08 15.27 -0.48
CA PHE A 226 -19.94 15.89 0.20
C PHE A 226 -18.60 15.38 -0.34
N LEU A 227 -18.42 14.05 -0.45
CA LEU A 227 -17.21 13.45 -0.98
C LEU A 227 -16.96 13.85 -2.44
N ARG A 228 -17.99 13.87 -3.28
CA ARG A 228 -17.83 14.30 -4.67
C ARG A 228 -17.31 15.72 -4.79
N VAL A 229 -17.84 16.63 -3.98
CA VAL A 229 -17.41 18.05 -4.00
C VAL A 229 -16.01 18.20 -3.42
N THR A 230 -15.75 17.61 -2.25
CA THR A 230 -14.44 17.74 -1.59
C THR A 230 -13.33 17.05 -2.38
N ASN A 231 -13.59 15.88 -2.98
CA ASN A 231 -12.60 15.19 -3.82
C ASN A 231 -12.37 15.91 -5.16
N PHE A 232 -13.41 16.55 -5.71
CA PHE A 232 -13.19 17.43 -6.87
C PHE A 232 -12.22 18.58 -6.54
N VAL A 233 -12.37 19.19 -5.37
CA VAL A 233 -11.45 20.24 -4.87
C VAL A 233 -10.06 19.65 -4.65
N SER A 234 -9.96 18.48 -4.01
CA SER A 234 -8.70 17.77 -3.77
C SER A 234 -7.95 17.53 -5.08
N ARG A 235 -8.61 16.93 -6.09
CA ARG A 235 -7.99 16.68 -7.40
C ARG A 235 -7.46 17.93 -8.10
N ARG A 236 -8.10 19.10 -7.91
CA ARG A 236 -7.58 20.37 -8.46
C ARG A 236 -6.31 20.83 -7.77
N LYS A 237 -6.19 20.54 -6.48
CA LYS A 237 -5.00 20.83 -5.69
C LYS A 237 -3.83 19.93 -6.09
N GLU A 238 -4.11 18.67 -6.39
CA GLU A 238 -3.11 17.71 -6.90
C GLU A 238 -2.42 18.23 -8.17
N TYR A 239 -3.18 18.69 -9.17
CA TYR A 239 -2.59 19.28 -10.38
C TYR A 239 -1.72 20.50 -10.08
N ARG A 240 -2.10 21.29 -9.07
CA ARG A 240 -1.28 22.43 -8.66
C ARG A 240 -0.01 22.00 -7.94
N ALA A 241 -0.08 20.97 -7.11
CA ALA A 241 1.08 20.41 -6.45
C ALA A 241 2.04 19.78 -7.48
N ASP A 242 1.52 19.08 -8.49
CA ASP A 242 2.32 18.57 -9.62
C ASP A 242 3.03 19.71 -10.39
N GLU A 243 2.31 20.80 -10.69
CA GLU A 243 2.89 21.97 -11.36
C GLU A 243 4.06 22.57 -10.55
N LEU A 244 3.90 22.72 -9.23
CA LEU A 244 4.94 23.25 -8.35
C LEU A 244 6.12 22.28 -8.21
N ALA A 245 5.85 20.98 -8.11
CA ALA A 245 6.89 19.95 -8.09
C ALA A 245 7.73 19.98 -9.37
N CYS A 246 7.09 20.13 -10.53
CA CYS A 246 7.78 20.23 -11.81
C CYS A 246 8.63 21.51 -11.92
N LEU A 247 8.25 22.61 -11.27
CA LEU A 247 9.07 23.82 -11.22
C LEU A 247 10.35 23.63 -10.39
N VAL A 248 10.31 22.76 -9.37
CA VAL A 248 11.43 22.48 -8.48
C VAL A 248 12.35 21.39 -9.03
N ALA A 249 11.79 20.29 -9.51
CA ALA A 249 12.53 19.08 -9.87
C ALA A 249 12.55 18.77 -11.38
N GLY A 250 11.67 19.40 -12.16
CA GLY A 250 11.46 19.09 -13.58
C GLY A 250 10.28 18.15 -13.81
N ALA A 251 9.77 18.14 -15.05
CA ALA A 251 8.61 17.32 -15.43
C ALA A 251 8.96 15.82 -15.49
N GLU A 252 10.11 15.47 -16.08
CA GLU A 252 10.51 14.06 -16.25
C GLU A 252 10.68 13.32 -14.91
N PRO A 253 11.44 13.83 -13.90
CA PRO A 253 11.50 13.20 -12.59
C PRO A 253 10.14 13.03 -11.93
N MET A 254 9.21 13.98 -12.12
CA MET A 254 7.86 13.87 -11.57
C MET A 254 7.06 12.73 -12.23
N VAL A 255 7.10 12.63 -13.57
CA VAL A 255 6.40 11.56 -14.31
C VAL A 255 6.96 10.19 -13.94
N GLN A 256 8.29 10.04 -13.92
CA GLN A 256 8.94 8.78 -13.56
C GLN A 256 8.69 8.42 -12.10
N GLY A 257 8.76 9.40 -11.20
CA GLY A 257 8.42 9.20 -9.79
C GLY A 257 7.01 8.68 -9.60
N LEU A 258 6.01 9.28 -10.26
CA LEU A 258 4.62 8.80 -10.22
C LEU A 258 4.48 7.36 -10.70
N ARG A 259 5.07 7.00 -11.85
CA ARG A 259 5.03 5.62 -12.37
C ARG A 259 5.66 4.64 -11.39
N LYS A 260 6.83 4.97 -10.84
CA LYS A 260 7.55 4.12 -9.89
C LYS A 260 6.80 3.96 -8.56
N ILE A 261 6.13 5.00 -8.06
CA ILE A 261 5.30 4.92 -6.85
C ILE A 261 4.15 3.93 -7.05
N HIS A 262 3.45 4.01 -8.19
CA HIS A 262 2.36 3.07 -8.50
C HIS A 262 2.88 1.64 -8.63
N GLY A 263 4.00 1.42 -9.31
CA GLY A 263 4.65 0.11 -9.40
C GLY A 263 5.09 -0.42 -8.03
N ALA A 264 5.73 0.42 -7.22
CA ALA A 264 6.14 0.05 -5.86
C ALA A 264 4.93 -0.31 -4.99
N SER A 265 3.80 0.38 -5.14
CA SER A 265 2.56 0.08 -4.40
C SER A 265 2.00 -1.30 -4.73
N MET A 266 2.13 -1.76 -5.97
CA MET A 266 1.73 -3.11 -6.37
C MET A 266 2.69 -4.19 -5.82
N ALA A 267 3.97 -3.89 -5.71
CA ALA A 267 5.02 -4.86 -5.42
C ALA A 267 5.43 -4.94 -3.94
N TRP A 268 5.21 -3.89 -3.14
CA TRP A 268 5.73 -3.83 -1.77
C TRP A 268 5.16 -4.90 -0.84
N ALA A 269 3.85 -5.07 -0.82
CA ALA A 269 3.23 -6.06 0.05
C ALA A 269 3.59 -7.51 -0.35
N PRO A 270 3.61 -7.90 -1.63
CA PRO A 270 4.20 -9.16 -2.07
C PRO A 270 5.64 -9.34 -1.59
N TYR A 271 6.53 -8.38 -1.86
CA TYR A 271 7.93 -8.43 -1.42
C TYR A 271 8.06 -8.63 0.09
N TRP A 272 7.37 -7.82 0.88
CA TRP A 272 7.41 -7.90 2.32
C TRP A 272 7.00 -9.27 2.84
N ASN A 273 5.93 -9.81 2.30
CA ASN A 273 5.35 -11.07 2.75
C ASN A 273 6.11 -12.32 2.26
N SER A 274 6.68 -12.28 1.05
CA SER A 274 7.36 -13.45 0.47
C SER A 274 8.86 -13.49 0.74
N GLU A 275 9.49 -12.31 0.88
CA GLU A 275 10.95 -12.23 1.00
C GLU A 275 11.41 -11.82 2.40
N VAL A 276 10.79 -10.78 3.00
CA VAL A 276 11.26 -10.21 4.28
C VAL A 276 10.76 -11.03 5.47
N VAL A 277 9.46 -11.30 5.56
CA VAL A 277 8.86 -12.00 6.70
C VAL A 277 9.51 -13.37 6.95
N PRO A 278 9.72 -14.24 5.96
CA PRO A 278 10.35 -15.55 6.21
C PRO A 278 11.78 -15.45 6.76
N VAL A 279 12.52 -14.40 6.38
CA VAL A 279 13.87 -14.15 6.90
C VAL A 279 13.83 -13.69 8.35
N LEU A 280 12.87 -12.79 8.68
CA LEU A 280 12.68 -12.32 10.04
C LEU A 280 12.21 -13.44 10.99
N ASP A 281 11.35 -14.34 10.52
CA ASP A 281 10.85 -15.50 11.28
C ASP A 281 11.98 -16.46 11.70
N LEU A 282 13.08 -16.49 10.94
CA LEU A 282 14.29 -17.26 11.26
C LEU A 282 15.30 -16.46 12.14
N GLY A 283 14.90 -15.32 12.67
CA GLY A 283 15.79 -14.47 13.49
C GLY A 283 16.90 -13.80 12.69
N CYS A 284 16.71 -13.67 11.38
CA CYS A 284 17.65 -13.01 10.48
C CYS A 284 17.08 -11.69 9.96
N LYS A 285 17.96 -10.79 9.52
CA LYS A 285 17.62 -9.49 8.94
C LYS A 285 18.29 -9.34 7.58
N PRO A 286 17.54 -9.19 6.48
CA PRO A 286 18.10 -8.82 5.19
C PRO A 286 18.21 -7.31 5.06
N ALA A 287 18.96 -6.81 4.07
CA ALA A 287 18.93 -5.43 3.63
C ALA A 287 17.61 -5.16 2.87
N ILE A 288 16.66 -4.48 3.51
CA ILE A 288 15.27 -4.35 3.03
C ILE A 288 15.21 -3.52 1.76
N ALA A 289 15.85 -2.35 1.73
CA ALA A 289 15.82 -1.43 0.60
C ALA A 289 16.52 -2.03 -0.64
N ASP A 290 17.69 -2.66 -0.44
CA ASP A 290 18.41 -3.36 -1.51
C ASP A 290 17.58 -4.53 -2.05
N GLY A 291 16.99 -5.33 -1.15
CA GLY A 291 16.13 -6.45 -1.55
C GLY A 291 14.90 -6.00 -2.33
N PHE A 292 14.24 -4.92 -1.94
CA PHE A 292 13.10 -4.40 -2.69
C PHE A 292 13.50 -3.91 -4.08
N SER A 293 14.64 -3.25 -4.19
CA SER A 293 15.18 -2.84 -5.50
C SER A 293 15.46 -4.04 -6.41
N ARG A 294 16.04 -5.12 -5.87
CA ARG A 294 16.28 -6.39 -6.62
C ARG A 294 14.97 -7.07 -6.99
N PHE A 295 13.99 -7.10 -6.08
CA PHE A 295 12.67 -7.67 -6.31
C PHE A 295 11.96 -7.00 -7.50
N LEU A 296 11.97 -5.67 -7.55
CA LEU A 296 11.40 -4.92 -8.66
C LEU A 296 12.12 -5.16 -9.99
N SER A 297 13.42 -5.48 -9.96
CA SER A 297 14.23 -5.78 -11.13
C SER A 297 14.17 -7.25 -11.56
N ALA A 298 13.49 -8.12 -10.80
CA ALA A 298 13.29 -9.51 -11.18
C ALA A 298 12.39 -9.58 -12.44
N PRO A 299 12.76 -10.32 -13.50
CA PRO A 299 12.10 -10.24 -14.81
C PRO A 299 10.59 -10.45 -14.78
N GLN A 300 10.11 -11.40 -13.97
CA GLN A 300 8.68 -11.68 -13.84
C GLN A 300 7.94 -10.56 -13.11
N ILE A 301 8.56 -9.97 -12.09
CA ILE A 301 8.00 -8.87 -11.32
C ILE A 301 7.95 -7.60 -12.16
N GLU A 302 9.03 -7.29 -12.88
CA GLU A 302 9.12 -6.15 -13.77
C GLU A 302 8.02 -6.17 -14.84
N VAL A 303 7.80 -7.33 -15.47
CA VAL A 303 6.71 -7.52 -16.45
C VAL A 303 5.34 -7.32 -15.80
N GLN A 304 5.09 -7.90 -14.63
CA GLN A 304 3.81 -7.77 -13.93
C GLN A 304 3.53 -6.33 -13.51
N VAL A 305 4.52 -5.65 -12.96
CA VAL A 305 4.43 -4.24 -12.54
C VAL A 305 4.20 -3.34 -13.75
N THR A 306 4.96 -3.52 -14.82
CA THR A 306 4.81 -2.73 -16.06
C THR A 306 3.41 -2.89 -16.65
N GLN A 307 2.94 -4.13 -16.80
CA GLN A 307 1.58 -4.42 -17.28
C GLN A 307 0.50 -3.85 -16.35
N GLY A 308 0.74 -3.87 -15.04
CA GLY A 308 -0.14 -3.26 -14.05
C GLY A 308 -0.28 -1.76 -14.25
N ILE A 309 0.83 -1.05 -14.40
CA ILE A 309 0.89 0.40 -14.65
C ILE A 309 0.22 0.75 -15.99
N GLU A 310 0.53 0.00 -17.06
CA GLU A 310 -0.08 0.22 -18.38
C GLU A 310 -1.59 0.02 -18.35
N ARG A 311 -2.07 -0.99 -17.64
CA ARG A 311 -3.50 -1.22 -17.45
C ARG A 311 -4.16 -0.08 -16.67
N GLU A 312 -3.55 0.39 -15.58
CA GLU A 312 -4.05 1.52 -14.80
C GLU A 312 -4.12 2.79 -15.66
N ILE A 313 -3.10 3.06 -16.48
CA ILE A 313 -3.09 4.20 -17.40
C ILE A 313 -4.19 4.04 -18.48
N ALA A 314 -4.38 2.84 -19.02
CA ALA A 314 -5.38 2.58 -20.05
C ALA A 314 -6.81 2.67 -19.51
N GLU A 315 -7.08 2.07 -18.35
CA GLU A 315 -8.40 2.06 -17.73
C GLU A 315 -8.80 3.41 -17.17
N GLY A 316 -7.86 4.14 -16.56
CA GLY A 316 -7.91 5.55 -16.10
C GLY A 316 -9.26 6.05 -15.62
N LYS A 317 -9.98 5.26 -14.82
CA LYS A 317 -11.30 5.64 -14.31
C LYS A 317 -11.13 6.54 -13.09
N THR A 318 -11.75 7.70 -13.12
CA THR A 318 -11.90 8.53 -11.93
C THR A 318 -13.04 7.97 -11.09
N GLU A 319 -12.72 7.33 -9.97
CA GLU A 319 -13.76 7.01 -9.00
C GLU A 319 -14.17 8.27 -8.22
N PRO A 320 -15.48 8.45 -7.93
CA PRO A 320 -15.96 9.63 -7.18
C PRO A 320 -15.35 9.77 -5.79
N PHE A 321 -14.80 8.68 -5.26
CA PHE A 321 -14.22 8.60 -3.92
C PHE A 321 -12.70 8.82 -3.90
N ASP A 322 -12.04 8.84 -5.06
CA ASP A 322 -10.60 9.07 -5.14
C ASP A 322 -10.26 10.53 -4.86
N THR A 323 -9.32 10.73 -3.96
CA THR A 323 -8.77 12.05 -3.62
C THR A 323 -7.76 12.52 -4.66
N HIS A 324 -7.10 11.59 -5.35
CA HIS A 324 -6.14 11.86 -6.41
C HIS A 324 -6.76 11.69 -7.79
N PRO A 325 -6.32 12.47 -8.80
CA PRO A 325 -6.67 12.21 -10.19
C PRO A 325 -6.05 10.91 -10.68
N PRO A 326 -6.62 10.26 -11.71
CA PRO A 326 -6.00 9.11 -12.35
C PRO A 326 -4.57 9.41 -12.80
N LEU A 327 -3.68 8.41 -12.68
CA LEU A 327 -2.27 8.53 -13.08
C LEU A 327 -2.13 9.07 -14.52
N ARG A 328 -2.94 8.56 -15.46
CA ARG A 328 -2.98 9.04 -16.85
C ARG A 328 -3.21 10.53 -16.94
N ASP A 329 -4.17 11.07 -16.20
CA ASP A 329 -4.57 12.47 -16.30
C ASP A 329 -3.52 13.38 -15.66
N ARG A 330 -2.84 12.93 -14.58
CA ARG A 330 -1.71 13.63 -13.99
C ARG A 330 -0.53 13.69 -14.96
N ILE A 331 -0.13 12.56 -15.54
CA ILE A 331 0.95 12.50 -16.54
C ILE A 331 0.65 13.43 -17.71
N ALA A 332 -0.55 13.32 -18.32
CA ALA A 332 -0.94 14.16 -19.44
C ALA A 332 -1.01 15.66 -19.10
N ALA A 333 -1.27 16.03 -17.85
CA ALA A 333 -1.22 17.41 -17.39
C ALA A 333 0.23 17.91 -17.23
N ILE A 334 1.10 17.07 -16.67
CA ILE A 334 2.53 17.39 -16.47
C ILE A 334 3.25 17.55 -17.82
N GLU A 335 2.99 16.68 -18.79
CA GLU A 335 3.60 16.73 -20.14
C GLU A 335 3.27 18.02 -20.91
N LYS A 336 2.18 18.71 -20.54
CA LYS A 336 1.78 20.00 -21.12
C LYS A 336 2.48 21.19 -20.47
N LEU A 337 3.20 20.96 -19.37
CA LEU A 337 3.91 22.04 -18.68
C LEU A 337 5.22 22.34 -19.41
N ASP A 338 5.46 23.64 -19.67
CA ASP A 338 6.75 24.13 -20.14
C ASP A 338 7.72 24.22 -18.94
N ALA A 339 8.04 23.05 -18.35
CA ALA A 339 8.96 22.95 -17.24
C ALA A 339 10.37 22.69 -17.77
N LYS A 340 11.32 23.53 -17.34
CA LYS A 340 12.73 23.31 -17.68
C LYS A 340 13.21 22.00 -17.07
N PRO A 341 14.11 21.25 -17.76
CA PRO A 341 14.76 20.10 -17.15
C PRO A 341 15.45 20.52 -15.85
N GLY A 342 15.13 19.82 -14.77
CA GLY A 342 15.85 19.96 -13.51
C GLY A 342 17.21 19.27 -13.57
N GLU A 343 18.06 19.52 -12.57
CA GLU A 343 19.29 18.77 -12.37
C GLU A 343 18.92 17.29 -12.15
N GLN A 344 19.49 16.40 -12.96
CA GLN A 344 19.20 14.97 -12.89
C GLN A 344 20.26 14.27 -12.05
N ASP A 345 19.89 13.93 -10.82
CA ASP A 345 20.65 13.04 -9.96
C ASP A 345 20.02 11.63 -10.01
N GLN A 346 20.73 10.70 -10.63
CA GLN A 346 20.29 9.31 -10.84
C GLN A 346 20.70 8.39 -9.69
N GLU A 347 21.37 8.89 -8.66
CA GLU A 347 21.68 8.13 -7.47
C GLU A 347 20.37 7.67 -6.80
N LYS A 348 20.34 6.46 -6.25
CA LYS A 348 19.17 5.95 -5.52
C LYS A 348 18.88 6.83 -4.31
N ALA A 349 17.61 7.15 -4.06
CA ALA A 349 17.21 8.02 -2.95
C ALA A 349 17.55 7.45 -1.56
N ILE A 350 17.75 6.14 -1.45
CA ILE A 350 18.22 5.52 -0.20
C ILE A 350 19.59 6.05 0.26
N SER A 351 20.42 6.55 -0.67
CA SER A 351 21.71 7.18 -0.37
C SER A 351 21.60 8.51 0.38
N LEU A 352 20.40 9.08 0.46
CA LEU A 352 20.11 10.23 1.32
C LEU A 352 20.16 9.88 2.82
N LEU A 353 20.07 8.59 3.17
CA LEU A 353 20.33 8.09 4.52
C LEU A 353 21.81 7.72 4.65
N GLU A 354 22.52 8.27 5.65
CA GLU A 354 23.97 8.03 5.83
C GLU A 354 24.31 6.57 6.15
N GLN A 355 23.46 5.90 6.92
CA GLN A 355 23.64 4.50 7.30
C GLN A 355 22.29 3.76 7.13
N PRO A 356 21.90 3.46 5.90
CA PRO A 356 20.57 2.90 5.62
C PRO A 356 20.31 1.59 6.36
N GLU A 357 21.30 0.71 6.46
CA GLU A 357 21.16 -0.59 7.15
C GLU A 357 20.89 -0.45 8.65
N VAL A 358 21.52 0.55 9.30
CA VAL A 358 21.28 0.84 10.73
C VAL A 358 19.89 1.44 10.91
N THR A 359 19.50 2.34 10.03
CA THR A 359 18.18 2.97 10.05
C THR A 359 17.07 1.95 9.81
N GLU A 360 17.27 1.00 8.87
CA GLU A 360 16.36 -0.11 8.65
C GLU A 360 16.20 -1.02 9.88
N LEU A 361 17.30 -1.29 10.61
CA LEU A 361 17.23 -2.07 11.84
C LEU A 361 16.41 -1.36 12.90
N GLN A 362 16.67 -0.08 13.14
CA GLN A 362 15.90 0.72 14.09
C GLN A 362 14.41 0.78 13.73
N PHE A 363 14.12 0.87 12.42
CA PHE A 363 12.75 0.84 11.91
C PHE A 363 12.06 -0.51 12.16
N LEU A 364 12.75 -1.64 11.94
CA LEU A 364 12.23 -2.98 12.24
C LEU A 364 11.97 -3.18 13.73
N GLU A 365 12.87 -2.72 14.60
CA GLU A 365 12.73 -2.78 16.05
C GLU A 365 11.53 -1.97 16.55
N LEU A 366 11.26 -0.84 15.91
CA LEU A 366 10.07 -0.02 16.19
C LEU A 366 8.78 -0.75 15.80
N LEU A 367 8.76 -1.40 14.64
CA LEU A 367 7.59 -2.15 14.16
C LEU A 367 7.28 -3.38 15.02
N ASN A 368 8.31 -4.04 15.51
CA ASN A 368 8.18 -5.20 16.37
C ASN A 368 9.22 -5.19 17.49
N PRO A 369 8.87 -4.66 18.69
CA PRO A 369 9.78 -4.59 19.82
C PRO A 369 10.31 -5.94 20.32
N LYS A 370 9.71 -7.07 19.88
CA LYS A 370 10.27 -8.40 20.19
C LYS A 370 11.54 -8.69 19.41
N LEU A 371 11.72 -8.07 18.23
CA LEU A 371 12.93 -8.18 17.43
C LEU A 371 14.13 -7.52 18.10
N ALA A 372 13.91 -6.41 18.85
CA ALA A 372 14.96 -5.73 19.60
C ALA A 372 15.56 -6.59 20.72
N LYS A 373 14.81 -7.56 21.27
CA LYS A 373 15.28 -8.48 22.32
C LYS A 373 16.10 -9.64 21.77
N ASN A 374 15.87 -10.00 20.52
CA ASN A 374 16.57 -11.07 19.83
C ASN A 374 17.52 -10.40 18.82
N SER A 375 18.82 -10.36 19.10
CA SER A 375 19.81 -9.83 18.15
C SER A 375 19.63 -10.48 16.79
N LEU A 376 19.01 -9.78 15.84
CA LEU A 376 18.81 -10.27 14.48
C LEU A 376 20.17 -10.43 13.80
N ARG A 377 20.46 -11.62 13.30
CA ARG A 377 21.64 -11.88 12.51
C ARG A 377 21.48 -11.25 11.13
N GLN A 378 22.37 -10.35 10.75
CA GLN A 378 22.39 -9.80 9.40
C GLN A 378 22.73 -10.91 8.41
N VAL A 379 21.96 -11.00 7.33
CA VAL A 379 22.14 -11.98 6.26
C VAL A 379 22.11 -11.27 4.91
N GLY A 380 23.08 -11.56 4.05
CA GLY A 380 23.11 -11.08 2.68
C GLY A 380 22.11 -11.83 1.80
N TRP A 381 21.56 -11.17 0.79
CA TRP A 381 20.65 -11.81 -0.16
C TRP A 381 21.26 -13.04 -0.85
N ASN A 382 22.58 -13.08 -1.02
CA ASN A 382 23.28 -14.23 -1.59
C ASN A 382 23.29 -15.48 -0.67
N GLU A 383 23.06 -15.30 0.63
CA GLU A 383 23.03 -16.38 1.61
C GLU A 383 21.62 -16.93 1.84
N ILE A 384 20.59 -16.17 1.44
CA ILE A 384 19.18 -16.49 1.70
C ILE A 384 18.79 -17.81 1.05
N GLY A 385 19.33 -18.14 -0.11
CA GLY A 385 19.09 -19.42 -0.76
C GLY A 385 19.33 -20.61 0.17
N LYS A 386 20.47 -20.62 0.86
CA LYS A 386 20.87 -21.70 1.77
C LYS A 386 20.20 -21.62 3.13
N THR A 387 20.04 -20.41 3.68
CA THR A 387 19.58 -20.21 5.07
C THR A 387 18.07 -20.15 5.21
N VAL A 388 17.35 -19.75 4.16
CA VAL A 388 15.90 -19.52 4.19
C VAL A 388 15.18 -20.34 3.13
N THR A 389 15.58 -20.23 1.85
CA THR A 389 14.81 -20.79 0.73
C THR A 389 14.80 -22.32 0.77
N ILE A 390 15.95 -22.97 0.90
CA ILE A 390 16.05 -24.43 0.94
C ILE A 390 15.29 -25.01 2.16
N PRO A 391 15.48 -24.51 3.39
CA PRO A 391 14.69 -24.97 4.54
C PRO A 391 13.19 -24.77 4.37
N SER A 392 12.76 -23.62 3.82
CA SER A 392 11.35 -23.33 3.57
C SER A 392 10.76 -24.29 2.51
N TRP A 393 11.52 -24.59 1.44
CA TRP A 393 11.09 -25.57 0.45
C TRP A 393 10.95 -26.96 1.05
N LYS A 394 11.93 -27.41 1.86
CA LYS A 394 11.87 -28.69 2.55
C LYS A 394 10.64 -28.80 3.45
N ALA A 395 10.35 -27.74 4.22
CA ALA A 395 9.18 -27.71 5.07
C ALA A 395 7.88 -27.76 4.25
N ALA A 396 7.77 -26.94 3.20
CA ALA A 396 6.57 -26.89 2.35
C ALA A 396 6.35 -28.19 1.59
N VAL A 397 7.37 -28.78 0.97
CA VAL A 397 7.24 -30.06 0.27
C VAL A 397 7.00 -31.21 1.26
N GLY A 398 7.62 -31.17 2.44
CA GLY A 398 7.42 -32.17 3.51
C GLY A 398 5.99 -32.22 4.01
N GLU A 399 5.32 -31.07 4.17
CA GLU A 399 3.89 -31.02 4.54
C GLU A 399 3.01 -31.77 3.52
N TYR A 400 3.38 -31.76 2.25
CA TYR A 400 2.65 -32.39 1.15
C TYR A 400 3.39 -33.61 0.55
N ALA A 401 4.30 -34.24 1.29
CA ALA A 401 5.10 -35.36 0.81
C ALA A 401 4.26 -36.50 0.17
N PRO A 402 3.08 -36.88 0.69
CA PRO A 402 2.24 -37.90 0.05
C PRO A 402 1.78 -37.54 -1.37
N MET A 403 1.79 -36.27 -1.74
CA MET A 403 1.42 -35.83 -3.09
C MET A 403 2.57 -36.02 -4.10
N MET A 404 3.80 -36.19 -3.63
CA MET A 404 5.01 -36.32 -4.44
C MET A 404 5.38 -37.77 -4.72
N VAL A 405 4.74 -38.73 -4.05
CA VAL A 405 5.04 -40.17 -4.16
C VAL A 405 4.83 -40.66 -5.60
N GLY A 406 5.86 -41.31 -6.15
CA GLY A 406 5.85 -41.87 -7.51
C GLY A 406 5.96 -40.86 -8.63
N ILE A 407 6.14 -39.57 -8.32
CA ILE A 407 6.32 -38.55 -9.35
C ILE A 407 7.80 -38.44 -9.70
N THR A 408 8.10 -38.61 -11.00
CA THR A 408 9.43 -38.32 -11.56
C THR A 408 9.41 -37.05 -12.40
N ALA A 409 10.57 -36.45 -12.61
CA ALA A 409 10.68 -35.24 -13.45
C ALA A 409 10.09 -35.48 -14.86
N ARG A 410 10.31 -36.65 -15.45
CA ARG A 410 9.75 -37.03 -16.78
C ARG A 410 8.21 -37.04 -16.76
N ALA A 411 7.58 -37.39 -15.66
CA ALA A 411 6.13 -37.49 -15.55
C ALA A 411 5.41 -36.13 -15.38
N LEU A 412 6.14 -35.03 -15.16
CA LEU A 412 5.55 -33.72 -14.89
C LEU A 412 4.53 -33.25 -15.94
N PRO A 413 4.67 -33.46 -17.30
CA PRO A 413 3.64 -33.06 -18.24
C PRO A 413 2.26 -33.69 -18.01
N GLU A 414 2.19 -34.91 -17.48
CA GLU A 414 0.93 -35.56 -17.12
C GLU A 414 0.45 -35.09 -15.73
N VAL A 415 1.37 -34.88 -14.80
CA VAL A 415 1.03 -34.41 -13.46
C VAL A 415 0.42 -33.02 -13.46
N VAL A 416 0.95 -32.09 -14.27
CA VAL A 416 0.43 -30.70 -14.33
C VAL A 416 -1.01 -30.63 -14.88
N LYS A 417 -1.47 -31.61 -15.65
CA LYS A 417 -2.87 -31.70 -16.10
C LYS A 417 -3.83 -31.88 -14.93
N ASN A 418 -3.35 -32.46 -13.83
CA ASN A 418 -4.11 -32.75 -12.62
C ASN A 418 -3.93 -31.71 -11.50
N LEU A 419 -3.30 -30.54 -11.79
CA LEU A 419 -3.09 -29.48 -10.79
C LEU A 419 -4.38 -29.03 -10.08
N PRO A 420 -5.57 -28.93 -10.70
CA PRO A 420 -6.80 -28.58 -9.99
C PRO A 420 -7.16 -29.61 -8.90
N GLN A 421 -6.97 -30.91 -9.18
CA GLN A 421 -7.24 -31.98 -8.22
C GLN A 421 -6.19 -32.00 -7.10
N MET A 422 -4.91 -31.85 -7.44
CA MET A 422 -3.82 -31.71 -6.45
C MET A 422 -4.06 -30.48 -5.55
N GLY A 423 -4.42 -29.34 -6.16
CA GLY A 423 -4.71 -28.10 -5.46
C GLY A 423 -5.85 -28.21 -4.45
N SER A 424 -6.82 -29.11 -4.67
CA SER A 424 -7.91 -29.31 -3.71
C SER A 424 -7.43 -29.77 -2.31
N LYS A 425 -6.25 -30.37 -2.23
CA LYS A 425 -5.60 -30.82 -1.00
C LYS A 425 -4.69 -29.76 -0.38
N VAL A 426 -4.39 -28.69 -1.10
CA VAL A 426 -3.47 -27.62 -0.66
C VAL A 426 -4.22 -26.58 0.14
N ARG A 427 -3.68 -26.21 1.31
CA ARG A 427 -4.22 -25.18 2.21
C ARG A 427 -3.35 -23.93 2.19
N ASP A 428 -3.93 -22.79 2.53
CA ASP A 428 -3.16 -21.60 2.83
C ASP A 428 -2.55 -21.70 4.23
N PRO A 429 -1.23 -21.52 4.42
CA PRO A 429 -0.59 -21.54 5.74
C PRO A 429 -1.14 -20.48 6.70
N ARG A 430 -1.69 -19.39 6.15
CA ARG A 430 -2.29 -18.28 6.91
C ARG A 430 -3.79 -18.48 7.15
N GLY A 431 -4.37 -19.63 6.73
CA GLY A 431 -5.78 -19.94 6.92
C GLY A 431 -6.75 -19.15 6.01
N MET A 432 -6.26 -18.47 4.99
CA MET A 432 -7.11 -17.75 4.03
C MET A 432 -7.82 -18.73 3.09
N LEU A 433 -9.02 -18.35 2.65
CA LEU A 433 -9.76 -19.11 1.64
C LEU A 433 -9.16 -18.83 0.26
N LEU A 434 -8.49 -19.84 -0.30
CA LEU A 434 -7.96 -19.78 -1.67
C LEU A 434 -9.04 -20.14 -2.69
N THR A 435 -9.05 -19.46 -3.83
CA THR A 435 -9.84 -19.87 -4.99
C THR A 435 -9.31 -21.18 -5.59
N PRO A 436 -10.11 -21.94 -6.36
CA PRO A 436 -9.63 -23.15 -7.03
C PRO A 436 -8.40 -22.91 -7.90
N GLN A 437 -8.33 -21.78 -8.59
CA GLN A 437 -7.19 -21.39 -9.42
C GLN A 437 -5.93 -21.17 -8.57
N GLN A 438 -6.03 -20.41 -7.49
CA GLN A 438 -4.90 -20.17 -6.57
C GLN A 438 -4.37 -21.45 -5.93
N ARG A 439 -5.25 -22.41 -5.64
CA ARG A 439 -4.84 -23.73 -5.14
C ARG A 439 -4.08 -24.53 -6.18
N ALA A 440 -4.52 -24.51 -7.44
CA ALA A 440 -3.83 -25.18 -8.54
C ALA A 440 -2.44 -24.57 -8.79
N GLU A 441 -2.34 -23.23 -8.81
CA GLU A 441 -1.07 -22.50 -8.92
C GLU A 441 -0.11 -22.88 -7.80
N ARG A 442 -0.61 -22.99 -6.57
CA ARG A 442 0.19 -23.39 -5.41
C ARG A 442 0.65 -24.84 -5.48
N ALA A 443 -0.17 -25.75 -6.01
CA ALA A 443 0.25 -27.12 -6.27
C ALA A 443 1.38 -27.16 -7.32
N GLY A 444 1.31 -26.33 -8.37
CA GLY A 444 2.41 -26.17 -9.33
C GLY A 444 3.68 -25.64 -8.70
N GLN A 445 3.59 -24.67 -7.79
CA GLN A 445 4.75 -24.16 -7.04
C GLN A 445 5.40 -25.27 -6.19
N LEU A 446 4.61 -26.09 -5.50
CA LEU A 446 5.10 -27.22 -4.72
C LEU A 446 5.86 -28.24 -5.60
N LEU A 447 5.38 -28.53 -6.81
CA LEU A 447 6.08 -29.39 -7.76
C LEU A 447 7.41 -28.76 -8.20
N GLY A 448 7.44 -27.44 -8.45
CA GLY A 448 8.67 -26.71 -8.77
C GLY A 448 9.70 -26.75 -7.63
N MET A 449 9.24 -26.57 -6.38
CA MET A 449 10.09 -26.69 -5.18
C MET A 449 10.64 -28.12 -5.02
N ALA A 450 9.80 -29.14 -5.20
CA ALA A 450 10.20 -30.53 -5.10
C ALA A 450 11.24 -30.90 -6.16
N LEU A 451 11.05 -30.47 -7.41
CA LEU A 451 12.03 -30.64 -8.47
C LEU A 451 13.35 -29.91 -8.12
N GLY A 452 13.25 -28.68 -7.60
CA GLY A 452 14.41 -27.91 -7.16
C GLY A 452 15.21 -28.64 -6.08
N LEU A 453 14.56 -29.15 -5.05
CA LEU A 453 15.20 -29.93 -3.97
C LEU A 453 15.89 -31.19 -4.52
N ALA A 454 15.21 -31.93 -5.40
CA ALA A 454 15.76 -33.13 -6.02
C ALA A 454 16.99 -32.84 -6.90
N LEU A 455 17.06 -31.65 -7.50
CA LEU A 455 18.24 -31.21 -8.27
C LEU A 455 19.39 -30.79 -7.37
N LEU A 456 19.12 -30.13 -6.24
CA LEU A 456 20.14 -29.77 -5.25
C LEU A 456 20.88 -31.01 -4.74
N GLU A 457 20.20 -32.13 -4.54
CA GLU A 457 20.79 -33.42 -4.15
C GLU A 457 21.72 -34.01 -5.22
N ARG A 458 21.59 -33.55 -6.48
CA ARG A 458 22.40 -33.97 -7.62
C ARG A 458 23.49 -32.98 -8.00
N GLY A 459 23.86 -32.12 -7.06
CA GLY A 459 24.98 -31.19 -7.22
C GLY A 459 24.62 -29.91 -8.01
N TRP A 460 23.34 -29.59 -8.15
CA TRP A 460 22.93 -28.25 -8.57
C TRP A 460 23.06 -27.27 -7.41
N GLU A 461 23.37 -26.03 -7.69
CA GLU A 461 23.47 -24.97 -6.70
C GLU A 461 22.33 -23.98 -6.86
N LEU A 462 21.78 -23.49 -5.72
CA LEU A 462 20.71 -22.51 -5.71
C LEU A 462 21.29 -21.10 -5.62
N GLU A 463 20.98 -20.27 -6.61
CA GLU A 463 21.13 -18.83 -6.58
C GLU A 463 19.73 -18.23 -6.35
N ALA A 464 19.44 -17.76 -5.12
CA ALA A 464 18.20 -17.09 -4.78
C ALA A 464 18.44 -15.58 -4.68
N GLN A 465 17.58 -14.82 -5.34
CA GLN A 465 17.51 -13.37 -5.28
C GLN A 465 16.05 -12.97 -5.00
N PRO A 466 15.76 -11.83 -4.39
CA PRO A 466 14.38 -11.37 -4.21
C PRO A 466 13.60 -11.40 -5.52
N GLY A 467 12.44 -12.08 -5.49
CA GLY A 467 11.54 -12.21 -6.63
C GLY A 467 11.92 -13.26 -7.66
N THR A 468 13.08 -13.91 -7.53
CA THR A 468 13.50 -14.95 -8.47
C THR A 468 14.53 -15.91 -7.86
N PHE A 469 14.63 -17.10 -8.43
CA PHE A 469 15.71 -18.03 -8.11
C PHE A 469 16.12 -18.81 -9.35
N TYR A 470 17.34 -19.29 -9.36
CA TYR A 470 17.86 -20.17 -10.38
C TYR A 470 18.62 -21.31 -9.75
N LEU A 471 18.52 -22.47 -10.36
CA LEU A 471 19.42 -23.60 -10.11
C LEU A 471 20.45 -23.63 -11.24
N HIS A 472 21.71 -23.76 -10.90
CA HIS A 472 22.79 -23.81 -11.89
C HIS A 472 23.69 -25.00 -11.64
N ARG A 473 24.24 -25.56 -12.74
CA ARG A 473 25.23 -26.60 -12.75
C ARG A 473 26.11 -26.44 -14.00
N GLY A 474 27.35 -26.00 -13.82
CA GLY A 474 28.22 -25.63 -14.93
C GLY A 474 27.63 -24.45 -15.73
N ALA A 475 27.35 -24.67 -17.02
CA ALA A 475 26.72 -23.67 -17.89
C ALA A 475 25.19 -23.67 -17.86
N ASP A 476 24.59 -24.71 -17.30
CA ASP A 476 23.12 -24.83 -17.24
C ASP A 476 22.57 -23.95 -16.13
N ARG A 477 21.53 -23.19 -16.46
CA ARG A 477 20.80 -22.32 -15.54
C ARG A 477 19.29 -22.46 -15.79
N ILE A 478 18.54 -22.88 -14.77
CA ILE A 478 17.10 -23.16 -14.87
C ILE A 478 16.32 -22.61 -13.68
N ASN A 479 15.06 -22.30 -13.91
CA ASN A 479 14.08 -21.99 -12.85
C ASN A 479 13.02 -23.09 -12.84
N THR A 480 13.00 -23.93 -11.82
CA THR A 480 12.10 -25.09 -11.75
C THR A 480 10.64 -24.70 -11.61
N SER A 481 10.32 -23.56 -10.98
CA SER A 481 8.95 -23.05 -10.89
C SER A 481 8.44 -22.56 -12.25
N GLU A 482 9.27 -21.85 -13.01
CA GLU A 482 8.92 -21.42 -14.38
C GLU A 482 8.71 -22.61 -15.29
N MET A 483 9.60 -23.62 -15.23
CA MET A 483 9.46 -24.84 -16.01
C MET A 483 8.13 -25.54 -15.77
N VAL A 484 7.71 -25.67 -14.51
CA VAL A 484 6.41 -26.28 -14.17
C VAL A 484 5.23 -25.40 -14.64
N GLN A 485 5.35 -24.07 -14.54
CA GLN A 485 4.32 -23.15 -15.06
C GLN A 485 4.20 -23.22 -16.59
N GLU A 486 5.31 -23.29 -17.31
CA GLU A 486 5.31 -23.42 -18.76
C GLU A 486 4.68 -24.74 -19.23
N LEU A 487 4.94 -25.83 -18.50
CA LEU A 487 4.28 -27.12 -18.73
C LEU A 487 2.77 -27.02 -18.48
N ALA A 488 2.36 -26.41 -17.35
CA ALA A 488 0.96 -26.24 -17.00
C ALA A 488 0.20 -25.34 -18.01
N ALA A 489 0.89 -24.35 -18.57
CA ALA A 489 0.37 -23.46 -19.62
C ALA A 489 0.39 -24.09 -21.02
N GLY A 490 0.93 -25.32 -21.18
CA GLY A 490 1.04 -25.98 -22.48
C GLY A 490 2.06 -25.35 -23.43
N LYS A 491 2.98 -24.53 -22.93
CA LYS A 491 4.03 -23.89 -23.73
C LYS A 491 5.17 -24.85 -24.08
N ILE A 492 5.34 -25.92 -23.32
CA ILE A 492 6.31 -26.98 -23.54
C ILE A 492 5.53 -28.27 -23.82
N SER A 493 5.79 -28.91 -24.94
CA SER A 493 5.20 -30.23 -25.25
C SER A 493 5.81 -31.33 -24.37
N ALA A 494 5.09 -32.46 -24.21
CA ALA A 494 5.63 -33.60 -23.46
C ALA A 494 6.91 -34.19 -24.13
N GLU A 495 7.02 -34.05 -25.44
CA GLU A 495 8.16 -34.52 -26.23
C GLU A 495 9.39 -33.61 -26.00
N ASP A 496 9.20 -32.28 -26.09
CA ASP A 496 10.25 -31.31 -25.80
C ASP A 496 10.72 -31.39 -24.35
N TRP A 497 9.77 -31.62 -23.43
CA TRP A 497 10.08 -31.84 -22.02
C TRP A 497 10.95 -33.09 -21.80
N ALA A 498 10.59 -34.20 -22.43
CA ALA A 498 11.37 -35.45 -22.33
C ALA A 498 12.80 -35.26 -22.86
N LYS A 499 12.94 -34.51 -23.96
CA LYS A 499 14.25 -34.14 -24.51
C LYS A 499 15.04 -33.28 -23.52
N ARG A 500 14.44 -32.25 -22.98
CA ARG A 500 15.05 -31.36 -21.97
C ARG A 500 15.46 -32.10 -20.70
N CYS A 501 14.63 -33.04 -20.22
CA CYS A 501 15.01 -33.92 -19.11
C CYS A 501 16.26 -34.75 -19.41
N SER A 502 16.38 -35.27 -20.63
CA SER A 502 17.56 -36.04 -21.07
C SER A 502 18.82 -35.17 -21.12
N GLU A 503 18.72 -33.98 -21.72
CA GLU A 503 19.81 -33.00 -21.82
C GLU A 503 20.32 -32.56 -20.43
N LEU A 504 19.42 -32.31 -19.50
CA LEU A 504 19.76 -31.94 -18.12
C LEU A 504 20.13 -33.13 -17.24
N GLY A 505 19.97 -34.36 -17.71
CA GLY A 505 20.24 -35.58 -16.94
C GLY A 505 19.29 -35.77 -15.74
N ILE A 506 18.02 -35.37 -15.91
CA ILE A 506 17.01 -35.38 -14.83
C ILE A 506 15.85 -36.34 -15.08
N THR A 507 15.88 -37.15 -16.12
CA THR A 507 14.77 -38.01 -16.57
C THR A 507 14.16 -38.84 -15.44
N ASP A 508 15.00 -39.50 -14.64
CA ASP A 508 14.59 -40.43 -13.57
C ASP A 508 14.69 -39.80 -12.18
N VAL A 509 14.70 -38.46 -12.12
CA VAL A 509 14.71 -37.73 -10.84
C VAL A 509 13.35 -37.88 -10.16
N SER A 510 13.29 -38.52 -8.99
CA SER A 510 12.11 -38.57 -8.12
C SER A 510 11.94 -37.24 -7.40
N LEU A 511 10.68 -36.78 -7.31
CA LEU A 511 10.30 -35.60 -6.55
C LEU A 511 10.01 -35.90 -5.08
N GLU A 512 10.10 -37.18 -4.68
CA GLU A 512 9.98 -37.59 -3.28
C GLU A 512 11.16 -37.04 -2.48
N LEU A 513 10.85 -36.44 -1.32
CA LEU A 513 11.91 -36.13 -0.35
C LEU A 513 12.48 -37.44 0.20
N PRO A 514 13.81 -37.56 0.35
CA PRO A 514 14.41 -38.68 1.06
C PRO A 514 13.75 -38.75 2.46
N THR A 515 13.26 -39.93 2.82
CA THR A 515 12.90 -40.21 4.20
C THR A 515 14.17 -40.03 5.03
N GLU A 516 14.20 -39.02 5.91
CA GLU A 516 15.24 -38.98 6.95
C GLU A 516 15.16 -40.30 7.70
N THR A 517 16.07 -41.22 7.40
CA THR A 517 16.31 -42.36 8.26
C THR A 517 16.64 -41.78 9.62
N ALA A 518 15.71 -41.95 10.56
CA ALA A 518 15.92 -41.59 11.95
C ALA A 518 17.29 -42.15 12.33
N ALA A 519 18.27 -41.24 12.46
CA ALA A 519 19.53 -41.58 13.07
C ALA A 519 19.19 -41.90 14.53
N THR A 520 18.87 -43.19 14.76
CA THR A 520 18.82 -43.77 16.08
C THR A 520 20.19 -43.58 16.69
N GLY A 521 20.26 -42.59 17.61
CA GLY A 521 21.43 -42.40 18.43
C GLY A 521 21.73 -43.69 19.21
N SER A 522 22.94 -44.07 19.14
CA SER A 522 23.61 -44.89 20.14
C SER A 522 24.43 -44.02 21.05
#